data_52133a3ea8e97fde917c08459e2c5aeb
#
_entry.id   52133a3ea8e97fde917c08459e2c5aeb
#
_cell.length_a   1.000
_cell.length_b   1.000
_cell.length_c   1.000
_cell.angle_alpha   90.00
_cell.angle_beta   90.00
_cell.angle_gamma   90.00
#
_symmetry.space_group_name_H-M   'P 1'
#
loop_
_entity.id
_entity.type
_entity.pdbx_description
1 polymer ?
#
loop_
_entity_poly.entity_id
_entity_poly.type
_entity_poly.pdbx_seq_one_letter_code
_entity_poly.pdbx_strand_id
1 'polypeptide(L)'
;VEGRIIRKECGIGVVGQTADDTGRKQVCGVLSQPISVEPNVYAQELNNAVMAIEERINKKQRPYAGSAADELKIKRMVHQAIHGKRNSPFSAKKVMDLIHTLVYEEIKSKKWTETRVSEAIESLCREIDPQFKLKSSVKLEPMPEEKAPRLLIADEDRGQVMALMTIYCIETLIKKHFPEKGIKGLSKKDAIKRVMKACRVPRKVAKKLVTVFEGDGSAWDTTCSASIRELVENPVINHVANMVNGFMYATPETWADAHASLCAQEKLDISYTKNKEYQKETINAIRRSGHRGTSCLNWWMNFVCWHCAIFEDPELFLDPTHRYGKDVTGTNRWMNSAYEGDDSFL
;
A
#
# COMPACT_ATOMS: atom_id res chain seq x y z
N VAL A 1 -19.48 22.95 5.29
CA VAL A 1 -18.42 23.16 6.30
C VAL A 1 -17.20 23.68 5.60
N GLU A 2 -16.84 24.93 5.83
CA GLU A 2 -15.64 25.53 5.23
C GLU A 2 -14.43 25.17 6.07
N GLY A 3 -13.46 24.50 5.45
CA GLY A 3 -12.18 24.21 6.06
C GLY A 3 -11.20 25.40 5.95
N ARG A 4 -10.25 25.48 6.86
CA ARG A 4 -9.21 26.52 6.83
C ARG A 4 -8.07 26.11 5.93
N ILE A 5 -7.77 26.95 4.94
CA ILE A 5 -6.63 26.80 4.02
C ILE A 5 -5.49 27.69 4.54
N ILE A 6 -4.31 27.12 4.69
CA ILE A 6 -3.08 27.87 4.96
C ILE A 6 -2.41 28.11 3.60
N ARG A 7 -2.41 29.35 3.14
CA ARG A 7 -1.64 29.75 1.96
C ARG A 7 -0.18 29.97 2.35
N LYS A 8 0.72 29.38 1.58
CA LYS A 8 2.14 29.63 1.66
C LYS A 8 2.56 30.39 0.42
N GLU A 9 3.10 31.59 0.61
CA GLU A 9 3.73 32.30 -0.49
C GLU A 9 4.95 31.52 -0.98
N CYS A 10 4.98 31.21 -2.26
CA CYS A 10 6.14 30.62 -2.91
C CYS A 10 7.09 31.73 -3.35
N GLY A 11 8.03 32.07 -2.49
CA GLY A 11 9.19 32.87 -2.84
C GLY A 11 10.41 32.00 -3.17
N ILE A 12 11.47 32.61 -3.69
CA ILE A 12 12.77 31.96 -3.74
C ILE A 12 13.19 31.65 -2.31
N GLY A 13 12.96 30.43 -1.88
CA GLY A 13 13.23 29.97 -0.53
C GLY A 13 14.21 28.81 -0.51
N VAL A 14 14.87 28.64 0.62
CA VAL A 14 15.69 27.46 0.89
C VAL A 14 14.76 26.24 0.99
N VAL A 15 14.80 25.35 0.03
CA VAL A 15 13.95 24.17 -0.07
C VAL A 15 14.55 22.98 0.70
N GLY A 16 14.98 23.20 1.89
CA GLY A 16 15.43 22.14 2.79
C GLY A 16 16.86 22.33 3.28
N GLN A 17 17.06 22.10 4.54
CA GLN A 17 18.38 21.88 5.12
C GLN A 17 18.49 20.40 5.43
N THR A 18 19.29 19.68 4.65
CA THR A 18 19.74 18.34 5.02
C THR A 18 21.11 18.46 5.69
N ALA A 19 21.27 17.92 6.88
CA ALA A 19 22.59 17.65 7.42
C ALA A 19 23.13 16.40 6.73
N ASP A 20 24.34 16.49 6.19
CA ASP A 20 25.09 15.30 5.80
C ASP A 20 25.61 14.56 7.04
N ASP A 21 26.14 13.36 6.86
CA ASP A 21 26.72 12.54 7.94
C ASP A 21 27.92 13.23 8.66
N THR A 22 28.40 14.34 8.12
CA THR A 22 29.47 15.16 8.70
C THR A 22 28.94 16.36 9.48
N GLY A 23 27.61 16.53 9.59
CA GLY A 23 26.94 17.64 10.28
C GLY A 23 26.97 18.96 9.51
N ARG A 24 27.40 18.98 8.25
CA ARG A 24 27.35 20.17 7.41
C ARG A 24 25.96 20.38 6.82
N LYS A 25 25.42 21.57 7.01
CA LYS A 25 24.14 21.93 6.40
C LYS A 25 24.34 22.20 4.92
N GLN A 26 23.72 21.40 4.08
CA GLN A 26 23.63 21.70 2.65
C GLN A 26 22.39 22.56 2.40
N VAL A 27 22.59 23.70 1.76
CA VAL A 27 21.53 24.60 1.32
C VAL A 27 21.36 24.37 -0.19
N CYS A 28 20.26 23.71 -0.56
CA CYS A 28 19.89 23.57 -1.96
C CYS A 28 18.96 24.72 -2.33
N GLY A 29 19.43 25.66 -3.15
CA GLY A 29 18.61 26.68 -3.78
C GLY A 29 18.04 26.13 -5.11
N VAL A 30 16.74 26.22 -5.30
CA VAL A 30 16.10 25.95 -6.60
C VAL A 30 15.86 27.30 -7.28
N LEU A 31 16.57 27.57 -8.38
CA LEU A 31 16.23 28.64 -9.29
C LEU A 31 15.02 28.18 -10.11
N SER A 32 13.82 28.51 -9.67
CA SER A 32 12.61 28.34 -10.46
C SER A 32 12.08 29.71 -10.89
N GLN A 33 11.45 29.75 -12.08
CA GLN A 33 10.63 30.91 -12.42
C GLN A 33 9.54 31.09 -11.34
N PRO A 34 9.12 32.32 -11.03
CA PRO A 34 8.05 32.54 -10.08
C PRO A 34 6.82 31.76 -10.51
N ILE A 35 6.44 30.77 -9.71
CA ILE A 35 5.25 29.97 -9.94
C ILE A 35 4.08 30.87 -9.59
N SER A 36 3.22 31.16 -10.55
CA SER A 36 2.03 31.99 -10.35
C SER A 36 0.92 31.30 -9.55
N VAL A 37 1.12 30.04 -9.14
CA VAL A 37 0.14 29.25 -8.39
C VAL A 37 0.62 29.09 -6.94
N GLU A 38 -0.08 29.70 -6.02
CA GLU A 38 0.14 29.48 -4.58
C GLU A 38 -0.32 28.07 -4.20
N PRO A 39 0.54 27.22 -3.60
CA PRO A 39 0.12 25.92 -3.13
C PRO A 39 -0.75 26.08 -1.87
N ASN A 40 -1.97 25.56 -1.93
CA ASN A 40 -2.86 25.48 -0.79
C ASN A 40 -2.50 24.26 0.08
N VAL A 41 -2.31 24.48 1.37
CA VAL A 41 -2.09 23.42 2.36
C VAL A 41 -3.19 23.50 3.41
N TYR A 42 -3.96 22.42 3.55
CA TYR A 42 -5.02 22.37 4.55
C TYR A 42 -4.45 22.26 5.97
N ALA A 43 -5.03 23.04 6.89
CA ALA A 43 -4.67 22.98 8.31
C ALA A 43 -5.14 21.68 8.97
N GLN A 44 -4.52 21.33 10.08
CA GLN A 44 -4.96 20.23 10.95
C GLN A 44 -6.16 20.71 11.79
N GLU A 45 -7.34 20.78 11.18
CA GLU A 45 -8.59 21.21 11.80
C GLU A 45 -9.68 20.18 11.58
N LEU A 46 -10.63 20.10 12.50
CA LEU A 46 -11.74 19.15 12.45
C LEU A 46 -12.57 19.32 11.17
N ASN A 47 -12.88 20.55 10.78
CA ASN A 47 -13.64 20.84 9.57
C ASN A 47 -12.96 20.27 8.30
N ASN A 48 -11.65 20.35 8.22
CA ASN A 48 -10.88 19.79 7.11
C ASN A 48 -10.89 18.24 7.12
N ALA A 49 -10.87 17.65 8.32
CA ALA A 49 -10.99 16.20 8.45
C ALA A 49 -12.40 15.72 8.04
N VAL A 50 -13.46 16.40 8.47
CA VAL A 50 -14.84 16.11 8.08
C VAL A 50 -15.03 16.25 6.57
N MET A 51 -14.54 17.36 5.99
CA MET A 51 -14.58 17.57 4.54
C MET A 51 -13.84 16.46 3.76
N ALA A 52 -12.70 16.00 4.28
CA ALA A 52 -11.98 14.88 3.67
C ALA A 52 -12.80 13.58 3.69
N ILE A 53 -13.50 13.29 4.78
CA ILE A 53 -14.37 12.12 4.90
C ILE A 53 -15.52 12.21 3.90
N GLU A 54 -16.25 13.33 3.89
CA GLU A 54 -17.43 13.49 3.02
C GLU A 54 -17.08 13.52 1.55
N GLU A 55 -16.13 14.37 1.14
CA GLU A 55 -15.87 14.64 -0.28
C GLU A 55 -14.96 13.61 -0.93
N ARG A 56 -14.01 13.02 -0.19
CA ARG A 56 -13.07 12.08 -0.76
C ARG A 56 -13.34 10.63 -0.42
N ILE A 57 -13.87 10.35 0.77
CA ILE A 57 -14.15 8.98 1.17
C ILE A 57 -15.59 8.63 0.80
N ASN A 58 -16.58 9.21 1.46
CA ASN A 58 -17.97 8.81 1.31
C ASN A 58 -18.49 8.97 -0.13
N LYS A 59 -18.25 10.12 -0.76
CA LYS A 59 -18.72 10.37 -2.14
C LYS A 59 -17.98 9.57 -3.22
N LYS A 60 -16.76 9.08 -2.92
CA LYS A 60 -15.93 8.39 -3.92
C LYS A 60 -15.83 6.89 -3.69
N GLN A 61 -16.37 6.39 -2.61
CA GLN A 61 -16.40 4.94 -2.39
C GLN A 61 -17.16 4.22 -3.50
N ARG A 62 -16.52 3.19 -4.02
CA ARG A 62 -17.13 2.30 -5.01
C ARG A 62 -16.92 0.87 -4.53
N PRO A 63 -17.98 0.18 -4.13
CA PRO A 63 -17.88 -1.23 -3.80
C PRO A 63 -17.44 -2.01 -5.05
N TYR A 64 -16.73 -3.08 -4.83
CA TYR A 64 -16.38 -4.01 -5.91
C TYR A 64 -17.67 -4.59 -6.52
N ALA A 65 -17.81 -4.49 -7.82
CA ALA A 65 -18.96 -4.93 -8.59
C ALA A 65 -18.56 -5.91 -9.72
N GLY A 66 -17.57 -6.75 -9.47
CA GLY A 66 -17.15 -7.78 -10.41
C GLY A 66 -18.19 -8.89 -10.57
N SER A 67 -18.16 -9.55 -11.72
CA SER A 67 -18.99 -10.72 -11.97
C SER A 67 -18.49 -11.94 -11.18
N ALA A 68 -19.35 -12.96 -11.03
CA ALA A 68 -18.93 -14.24 -10.43
C ALA A 68 -17.76 -14.88 -11.19
N ALA A 69 -17.66 -14.66 -12.49
CA ALA A 69 -16.55 -15.13 -13.31
C ALA A 69 -15.24 -14.41 -12.96
N ASP A 70 -15.30 -13.09 -12.74
CA ASP A 70 -14.12 -12.32 -12.32
C ASP A 70 -13.67 -12.73 -10.92
N GLU A 71 -14.60 -12.91 -9.99
CA GLU A 71 -14.29 -13.42 -8.66
C GLU A 71 -13.63 -14.80 -8.71
N LEU A 72 -14.11 -15.69 -9.57
CA LEU A 72 -13.51 -17.02 -9.72
C LEU A 72 -12.07 -16.95 -10.25
N LYS A 73 -11.78 -16.07 -11.21
CA LYS A 73 -10.42 -15.83 -11.69
C LYS A 73 -9.51 -15.32 -10.57
N ILE A 74 -9.98 -14.33 -9.80
CA ILE A 74 -9.23 -13.79 -8.68
C ILE A 74 -8.95 -14.89 -7.65
N LYS A 75 -9.97 -15.62 -7.22
CA LYS A 75 -9.84 -16.73 -6.26
C LYS A 75 -8.84 -17.79 -6.74
N ARG A 76 -8.90 -18.17 -8.03
CA ARG A 76 -7.98 -19.12 -8.64
C ARG A 76 -6.53 -18.62 -8.60
N MET A 77 -6.31 -17.38 -9.02
CA MET A 77 -4.98 -16.76 -9.00
C MET A 77 -4.41 -16.65 -7.58
N VAL A 78 -5.21 -16.17 -6.63
CA VAL A 78 -4.78 -16.02 -5.23
C VAL A 78 -4.53 -17.39 -4.59
N HIS A 79 -5.40 -18.36 -4.81
CA HIS A 79 -5.20 -19.73 -4.36
C HIS A 79 -3.90 -20.33 -4.90
N GLN A 80 -3.63 -20.15 -6.19
CA GLN A 80 -2.39 -20.62 -6.82
C GLN A 80 -1.16 -19.89 -6.25
N ALA A 81 -1.28 -18.61 -5.90
CA ALA A 81 -0.21 -17.84 -5.28
C ALA A 81 0.17 -18.35 -3.88
N ILE A 82 -0.76 -18.97 -3.17
CA ILE A 82 -0.57 -19.52 -1.82
C ILE A 82 -0.21 -21.01 -1.88
N HIS A 83 -0.99 -21.80 -2.61
CA HIS A 83 -0.96 -23.27 -2.57
C HIS A 83 -0.37 -23.94 -3.82
N GLY A 84 0.05 -23.15 -4.81
CA GLY A 84 0.62 -23.67 -6.04
C GLY A 84 1.91 -24.46 -5.80
N LYS A 85 2.06 -25.57 -6.53
CA LYS A 85 3.27 -26.40 -6.47
C LYS A 85 4.49 -25.70 -7.08
N ARG A 86 4.26 -24.85 -8.08
CA ARG A 86 5.31 -24.10 -8.79
C ARG A 86 4.90 -22.63 -8.85
N ASN A 87 5.89 -21.75 -8.86
CA ASN A 87 5.70 -20.31 -9.03
C ASN A 87 4.75 -19.64 -8.00
N SER A 88 4.58 -20.25 -6.83
CA SER A 88 3.83 -19.66 -5.74
C SER A 88 4.72 -18.68 -4.97
N PRO A 89 4.41 -17.37 -4.96
CA PRO A 89 5.16 -16.40 -4.16
C PRO A 89 5.02 -16.64 -2.65
N PHE A 90 3.87 -17.12 -2.21
CA PHE A 90 3.53 -17.26 -0.78
C PHE A 90 3.45 -18.72 -0.31
N SER A 91 4.14 -19.66 -0.97
CA SER A 91 4.12 -21.05 -0.51
C SER A 91 4.59 -21.18 0.94
N ALA A 92 4.01 -22.12 1.69
CA ALA A 92 4.33 -22.36 3.10
C ALA A 92 5.84 -22.49 3.34
N LYS A 93 6.54 -23.22 2.46
CA LYS A 93 8.00 -23.35 2.56
C LYS A 93 8.71 -22.00 2.49
N LYS A 94 8.38 -21.15 1.50
CA LYS A 94 9.02 -19.83 1.35
C LYS A 94 8.72 -18.90 2.54
N VAL A 95 7.51 -18.96 3.09
CA VAL A 95 7.14 -18.19 4.27
C VAL A 95 7.95 -18.65 5.47
N MET A 96 8.02 -19.96 5.73
CA MET A 96 8.78 -20.53 6.85
C MET A 96 10.28 -20.26 6.72
N ASP A 97 10.87 -20.48 5.55
CA ASP A 97 12.28 -20.17 5.30
C ASP A 97 12.61 -18.69 5.59
N LEU A 98 11.67 -17.81 5.26
CA LEU A 98 11.83 -16.38 5.52
C LEU A 98 11.69 -16.04 7.01
N ILE A 99 10.70 -16.57 7.71
CA ILE A 99 10.50 -16.34 9.14
C ILE A 99 11.75 -16.74 9.93
N HIS A 100 12.31 -17.91 9.65
CA HIS A 100 13.54 -18.36 10.29
C HIS A 100 14.75 -17.44 10.10
N THR A 101 14.81 -16.76 8.95
CA THR A 101 15.91 -15.83 8.63
C THR A 101 15.72 -14.45 9.28
N LEU A 102 14.47 -14.03 9.49
CA LEU A 102 14.13 -12.62 9.76
C LEU A 102 13.96 -12.25 11.23
N VAL A 103 13.64 -13.21 12.09
CA VAL A 103 13.33 -12.92 13.51
C VAL A 103 14.45 -12.16 14.23
N TYR A 104 15.68 -12.25 13.73
CA TYR A 104 16.83 -11.59 14.35
C TYR A 104 17.33 -10.33 13.65
N GLU A 105 17.16 -10.19 12.34
CA GLU A 105 17.86 -9.13 11.59
C GLU A 105 17.06 -7.83 11.44
N GLU A 106 15.73 -7.90 11.41
CA GLU A 106 14.91 -6.76 11.01
C GLU A 106 14.44 -5.85 12.14
N ILE A 107 14.30 -6.35 13.34
CA ILE A 107 13.99 -5.48 14.50
C ILE A 107 15.13 -4.47 14.70
N LYS A 108 16.36 -4.87 14.35
CA LYS A 108 17.56 -4.01 14.45
C LYS A 108 17.72 -3.01 13.30
N SER A 109 17.13 -3.25 12.13
CA SER A 109 17.48 -2.47 10.92
C SER A 109 16.52 -1.32 10.60
N LYS A 110 15.39 -1.19 11.29
CA LYS A 110 14.40 -0.16 10.97
C LYS A 110 14.50 1.05 11.90
N LYS A 111 14.30 2.23 11.33
CA LYS A 111 14.25 3.59 11.88
C LYS A 111 13.32 3.79 13.10
N TRP A 112 13.00 2.74 13.81
CA TRP A 112 12.32 2.82 15.09
C TRP A 112 13.37 2.96 16.18
N THR A 113 13.25 3.97 17.00
CA THR A 113 14.07 4.08 18.19
C THR A 113 13.79 2.86 19.08
N GLU A 114 14.80 2.36 19.78
CA GLU A 114 14.63 1.24 20.74
C GLU A 114 13.51 1.52 21.73
N THR A 115 13.37 2.78 22.17
CA THR A 115 12.29 3.25 23.03
C THR A 115 10.91 2.99 22.42
N ARG A 116 10.70 3.35 21.16
CA ARG A 116 9.40 3.15 20.49
C ARG A 116 9.04 1.69 20.31
N VAL A 117 10.03 0.84 20.05
CA VAL A 117 9.82 -0.62 19.94
C VAL A 117 9.49 -1.19 21.32
N SER A 118 10.21 -0.78 22.37
CA SER A 118 9.94 -1.22 23.74
C SER A 118 8.56 -0.78 24.22
N GLU A 119 8.18 0.48 23.99
CA GLU A 119 6.86 1.00 24.35
C GLU A 119 5.73 0.26 23.64
N ALA A 120 5.92 -0.05 22.35
CA ALA A 120 4.95 -0.80 21.58
C ALA A 120 4.83 -2.25 22.06
N ILE A 121 5.95 -2.94 22.35
CA ILE A 121 5.96 -4.28 22.93
C ILE A 121 5.34 -4.27 24.33
N GLU A 122 5.68 -3.31 25.16
CA GLU A 122 5.06 -3.15 26.48
C GLU A 122 3.55 -2.93 26.38
N SER A 123 3.09 -2.14 25.40
CA SER A 123 1.66 -1.94 25.17
C SER A 123 0.94 -3.22 24.74
N LEU A 124 1.63 -4.13 24.05
CA LEU A 124 1.11 -5.46 23.70
C LEU A 124 1.00 -6.37 24.94
N CYS A 125 1.91 -6.21 25.90
CA CYS A 125 1.94 -7.01 27.12
C CYS A 125 1.04 -6.48 28.24
N ARG A 126 0.61 -5.21 28.15
CA ARG A 126 -0.31 -4.61 29.14
C ARG A 126 -1.74 -4.86 28.70
N GLU A 127 -2.55 -5.45 29.57
CA GLU A 127 -4.00 -5.67 29.37
C GLU A 127 -4.84 -4.38 29.37
N ILE A 128 -4.21 -3.22 29.22
CA ILE A 128 -4.87 -1.91 29.31
C ILE A 128 -5.40 -1.53 27.93
N ASP A 129 -6.68 -1.73 27.74
CA ASP A 129 -7.46 -1.39 26.54
C ASP A 129 -7.04 -2.16 25.27
N PRO A 130 -7.55 -3.39 25.09
CA PRO A 130 -7.17 -4.26 23.96
C PRO A 130 -7.68 -3.79 22.61
N GLN A 131 -8.44 -2.68 22.53
CA GLN A 131 -9.05 -2.25 21.28
C GLN A 131 -8.02 -1.60 20.35
N PHE A 132 -7.93 -2.18 19.16
CA PHE A 132 -7.23 -1.58 18.04
C PHE A 132 -7.88 -0.23 17.64
N LYS A 133 -7.09 0.85 17.68
CA LYS A 133 -7.56 2.20 17.41
C LYS A 133 -6.94 2.75 16.15
N LEU A 134 -7.77 3.42 15.34
CA LEU A 134 -7.34 4.16 14.16
C LEU A 134 -7.34 5.65 14.46
N LYS A 135 -6.22 6.30 14.18
CA LYS A 135 -6.10 7.77 14.23
C LYS A 135 -6.14 8.34 12.83
N SER A 136 -6.89 9.40 12.68
CA SER A 136 -6.91 10.18 11.45
C SER A 136 -6.22 11.54 11.64
N SER A 137 -5.62 12.02 10.57
CA SER A 137 -5.06 13.37 10.50
C SER A 137 -5.13 13.89 9.07
N VAL A 138 -5.28 15.20 8.90
CA VAL A 138 -5.24 15.83 7.58
C VAL A 138 -3.82 15.75 7.04
N LYS A 139 -3.64 15.31 5.81
CA LYS A 139 -2.33 15.23 5.18
C LYS A 139 -1.86 16.63 4.79
N LEU A 140 -0.71 17.04 5.32
CA LEU A 140 -0.10 18.33 5.00
C LEU A 140 0.65 18.23 3.66
N GLU A 141 -0.05 18.49 2.59
CA GLU A 141 0.52 18.51 1.23
C GLU A 141 -0.07 19.67 0.43
N PRO A 142 0.69 20.22 -0.53
CA PRO A 142 0.15 21.19 -1.48
C PRO A 142 -0.96 20.55 -2.32
N MET A 143 -2.09 21.22 -2.39
CA MET A 143 -3.23 20.75 -3.16
C MET A 143 -3.86 21.88 -3.96
N PRO A 144 -4.43 21.59 -5.15
CA PRO A 144 -5.28 22.56 -5.85
C PRO A 144 -6.46 22.98 -4.96
N GLU A 145 -6.84 24.25 -5.04
CA GLU A 145 -7.90 24.83 -4.22
C GLU A 145 -9.25 24.09 -4.33
N GLU A 146 -9.51 23.54 -5.51
CA GLU A 146 -10.75 22.82 -5.81
C GLU A 146 -10.82 21.39 -5.27
N LYS A 147 -9.72 20.87 -4.72
CA LYS A 147 -9.66 19.48 -4.21
C LYS A 147 -9.75 19.46 -2.69
N ALA A 148 -10.67 18.65 -2.19
CA ALA A 148 -10.76 18.37 -0.76
C ALA A 148 -9.46 17.76 -0.21
N PRO A 149 -9.12 18.01 1.06
CA PRO A 149 -7.92 17.50 1.70
C PRO A 149 -7.89 15.96 1.71
N ARG A 150 -6.68 15.40 1.82
CA ARG A 150 -6.52 13.96 2.03
C ARG A 150 -6.41 13.66 3.51
N LEU A 151 -6.99 12.53 3.92
CA LEU A 151 -6.89 12.04 5.28
C LEU A 151 -5.86 10.91 5.35
N LEU A 152 -4.96 10.99 6.32
CA LEU A 152 -4.12 9.89 6.73
C LEU A 152 -4.88 9.11 7.80
N ILE A 153 -5.09 7.83 7.57
CA ILE A 153 -5.69 6.92 8.55
C ILE A 153 -4.62 5.91 8.93
N ALA A 154 -4.10 6.05 10.11
CA ALA A 154 -2.98 5.26 10.59
C ALA A 154 -3.38 4.39 11.77
N ASP A 155 -2.76 3.23 11.86
CA ASP A 155 -2.73 2.44 13.08
C ASP A 155 -1.88 3.18 14.13
N GLU A 156 -2.26 3.08 15.39
CA GLU A 156 -1.36 3.46 16.46
C GLU A 156 -0.13 2.52 16.50
N ASP A 157 0.87 2.86 17.28
CA ASP A 157 2.13 2.11 17.34
C ASP A 157 1.91 0.62 17.63
N ARG A 158 0.91 0.27 18.44
CA ARG A 158 0.47 -1.11 18.68
C ARG A 158 0.09 -1.82 17.36
N GLY A 159 -0.79 -1.25 16.58
CA GLY A 159 -1.20 -1.85 15.29
C GLY A 159 -0.05 -1.93 14.29
N GLN A 160 0.84 -0.94 14.28
CA GLN A 160 2.05 -0.94 13.44
C GLN A 160 3.00 -2.10 13.78
N VAL A 161 3.18 -2.39 15.07
CA VAL A 161 4.01 -3.53 15.53
C VAL A 161 3.34 -4.85 15.19
N MET A 162 2.03 -4.98 15.43
CA MET A 162 1.28 -6.20 15.12
C MET A 162 1.33 -6.54 13.62
N ALA A 163 1.24 -5.53 12.77
CA ALA A 163 1.32 -5.73 11.33
C ALA A 163 2.74 -5.99 10.82
N LEU A 164 3.77 -5.66 11.61
CA LEU A 164 5.16 -5.58 11.18
C LEU A 164 5.64 -6.86 10.50
N MET A 165 5.60 -7.99 11.18
CA MET A 165 6.20 -9.23 10.69
C MET A 165 5.44 -9.81 9.51
N THR A 166 4.12 -9.85 9.58
CA THR A 166 3.28 -10.37 8.49
C THR A 166 3.47 -9.57 7.22
N ILE A 167 3.39 -8.24 7.29
CA ILE A 167 3.56 -7.37 6.14
C ILE A 167 4.98 -7.42 5.60
N TYR A 168 5.97 -7.49 6.48
CA TYR A 168 7.36 -7.61 6.04
C TYR A 168 7.61 -8.93 5.28
N CYS A 169 7.06 -10.03 5.77
CA CYS A 169 7.13 -11.30 5.05
C CYS A 169 6.49 -11.20 3.67
N ILE A 170 5.28 -10.64 3.58
CA ILE A 170 4.57 -10.47 2.30
C ILE A 170 5.40 -9.59 1.34
N GLU A 171 5.86 -8.43 1.81
CA GLU A 171 6.66 -7.50 1.00
C GLU A 171 7.95 -8.14 0.49
N THR A 172 8.65 -8.86 1.36
CA THR A 172 9.92 -9.53 1.01
C THR A 172 9.70 -10.66 0.02
N LEU A 173 8.63 -11.45 0.19
CA LEU A 173 8.28 -12.53 -0.72
C LEU A 173 7.90 -12.00 -2.10
N ILE A 174 7.13 -10.91 -2.18
CA ILE A 174 6.81 -10.23 -3.45
C ILE A 174 8.10 -9.77 -4.13
N LYS A 175 8.98 -9.06 -3.41
CA LYS A 175 10.25 -8.55 -3.97
C LYS A 175 11.17 -9.67 -4.46
N LYS A 176 11.29 -10.75 -3.69
CA LYS A 176 12.11 -11.91 -4.07
C LYS A 176 11.54 -12.69 -5.24
N HIS A 177 10.21 -12.82 -5.31
CA HIS A 177 9.56 -13.60 -6.37
C HIS A 177 9.42 -12.82 -7.68
N PHE A 178 9.15 -11.51 -7.60
CA PHE A 178 8.99 -10.62 -8.75
C PHE A 178 10.06 -9.52 -8.79
N PRO A 179 11.36 -9.87 -8.86
CA PRO A 179 12.46 -8.90 -8.69
C PRO A 179 12.46 -7.78 -9.74
N GLU A 180 11.80 -8.02 -10.89
CA GLU A 180 11.77 -7.07 -12.00
C GLU A 180 10.46 -6.26 -12.11
N LYS A 181 9.47 -6.57 -11.27
CA LYS A 181 8.15 -5.93 -11.37
C LYS A 181 7.91 -4.84 -10.32
N GLY A 182 8.68 -4.79 -9.24
CA GLY A 182 8.56 -3.77 -8.21
C GLY A 182 9.51 -2.60 -8.45
N ILE A 183 9.05 -1.36 -8.25
CA ILE A 183 9.85 -0.14 -8.40
C ILE A 183 10.22 0.45 -7.04
N LYS A 184 9.34 0.31 -6.06
CA LYS A 184 9.52 0.91 -4.74
C LYS A 184 10.82 0.51 -4.06
N GLY A 185 11.50 1.52 -3.50
CA GLY A 185 12.75 1.33 -2.77
C GLY A 185 13.99 1.25 -3.66
N LEU A 186 13.84 1.43 -4.96
CA LEU A 186 14.96 1.57 -5.90
C LEU A 186 15.47 3.01 -5.92
N SER A 187 16.73 3.17 -6.29
CA SER A 187 17.23 4.48 -6.67
C SER A 187 16.46 4.99 -7.89
N LYS A 188 16.34 6.31 -8.07
CA LYS A 188 15.68 6.91 -9.24
C LYS A 188 16.24 6.36 -10.56
N LYS A 189 17.56 6.18 -10.63
CA LYS A 189 18.25 5.59 -11.79
C LYS A 189 17.82 4.15 -12.07
N ASP A 190 17.71 3.34 -11.02
CA ASP A 190 17.33 1.92 -11.16
C ASP A 190 15.84 1.74 -11.41
N ALA A 191 14.99 2.61 -10.85
CA ALA A 191 13.58 2.68 -11.17
C ALA A 191 13.36 2.95 -12.67
N ILE A 192 14.02 3.98 -13.23
CA ILE A 192 13.98 4.29 -14.67
C ILE A 192 14.46 3.10 -15.51
N LYS A 193 15.58 2.47 -15.14
CA LYS A 193 16.09 1.29 -15.86
C LYS A 193 15.07 0.14 -15.86
N ARG A 194 14.33 -0.02 -14.75
CA ARG A 194 13.31 -1.07 -14.62
C ARG A 194 12.11 -0.81 -15.52
N VAL A 195 11.59 0.42 -15.51
CA VAL A 195 10.54 0.83 -16.43
C VAL A 195 10.98 0.66 -17.89
N MET A 196 12.18 1.13 -18.25
CA MET A 196 12.73 0.93 -19.60
C MET A 196 12.89 -0.55 -19.96
N LYS A 197 13.21 -1.42 -18.98
CA LYS A 197 13.27 -2.87 -19.22
C LYS A 197 11.87 -3.46 -19.46
N ALA A 198 10.86 -2.98 -18.73
CA ALA A 198 9.47 -3.36 -18.96
C ALA A 198 9.00 -2.96 -20.37
N CYS A 199 9.45 -1.82 -20.90
CA CYS A 199 9.16 -1.38 -22.26
C CYS A 199 9.86 -2.19 -23.37
N ARG A 200 10.84 -3.03 -23.05
CA ARG A 200 11.57 -3.81 -24.06
C ARG A 200 10.74 -4.95 -24.62
N VAL A 201 10.18 -4.70 -25.78
CA VAL A 201 9.38 -5.64 -26.52
C VAL A 201 10.28 -6.59 -27.32
N PRO A 202 10.06 -7.90 -27.26
CA PRO A 202 10.80 -8.86 -28.08
C PRO A 202 10.61 -8.58 -29.58
N ARG A 203 11.66 -8.73 -30.37
CA ARG A 203 11.64 -8.46 -31.83
C ARG A 203 10.46 -9.15 -32.57
N LYS A 204 10.07 -10.36 -32.12
CA LYS A 204 8.93 -11.09 -32.67
C LYS A 204 7.59 -10.38 -32.43
N VAL A 205 7.48 -9.63 -31.34
CA VAL A 205 6.27 -8.87 -30.95
C VAL A 205 6.32 -7.47 -31.51
N ALA A 206 7.51 -6.87 -31.65
CA ALA A 206 7.70 -5.52 -32.14
C ALA A 206 7.19 -5.26 -33.56
N LYS A 207 6.91 -6.32 -34.35
CA LYS A 207 6.25 -6.22 -35.66
C LYS A 207 4.74 -5.93 -35.54
N LYS A 208 4.16 -6.02 -34.33
CA LYS A 208 2.76 -5.72 -34.05
C LYS A 208 2.68 -4.38 -33.31
N LEU A 209 1.53 -3.76 -33.38
CA LEU A 209 1.25 -2.58 -32.58
C LEU A 209 1.40 -2.93 -31.10
N VAL A 210 2.26 -2.20 -30.40
CA VAL A 210 2.45 -2.31 -28.96
C VAL A 210 1.80 -1.12 -28.30
N THR A 211 0.89 -1.36 -27.39
CA THR A 211 0.26 -0.33 -26.57
C THR A 211 0.95 -0.29 -25.22
N VAL A 212 1.30 0.91 -24.76
CA VAL A 212 1.85 1.15 -23.43
C VAL A 212 0.75 1.79 -22.60
N PHE A 213 0.50 1.22 -21.44
CA PHE A 213 -0.43 1.77 -20.46
C PHE A 213 0.36 2.29 -19.26
N GLU A 214 0.06 3.52 -18.88
CA GLU A 214 0.41 4.09 -17.60
C GLU A 214 -0.89 4.27 -16.82
N GLY A 215 -1.00 3.59 -15.68
CA GLY A 215 -2.20 3.59 -14.84
C GLY A 215 -1.91 4.24 -13.49
N ASP A 216 -2.66 5.30 -13.18
CA ASP A 216 -2.81 5.87 -11.86
C ASP A 216 -4.25 5.62 -11.38
N GLY A 217 -4.40 4.92 -10.27
CA GLY A 217 -5.71 4.58 -9.73
C GLY A 217 -6.44 5.79 -9.17
N SER A 218 -7.38 6.37 -9.92
CA SER A 218 -8.19 7.49 -9.43
C SER A 218 -8.92 7.13 -8.14
N ALA A 219 -8.57 7.82 -7.04
CA ALA A 219 -9.08 7.55 -5.70
C ALA A 219 -8.92 6.06 -5.29
N TRP A 220 -7.79 5.46 -5.63
CA TRP A 220 -7.47 4.04 -5.41
C TRP A 220 -7.82 3.57 -4.00
N ASP A 221 -7.46 4.34 -2.98
CA ASP A 221 -7.73 4.01 -1.58
C ASP A 221 -9.21 3.70 -1.33
N THR A 222 -10.12 4.40 -1.99
CA THR A 222 -11.57 4.24 -1.81
C THR A 222 -12.17 3.10 -2.63
N THR A 223 -11.45 2.60 -3.63
CA THR A 223 -11.84 1.42 -4.42
C THR A 223 -11.45 0.12 -3.74
N CYS A 224 -10.50 0.16 -2.79
CA CYS A 224 -10.08 -1.00 -2.00
C CYS A 224 -11.10 -1.32 -0.89
N SER A 225 -12.33 -1.63 -1.27
CA SER A 225 -13.42 -2.02 -0.35
C SER A 225 -13.12 -3.34 0.38
N ALA A 226 -13.87 -3.65 1.44
CA ALA A 226 -13.72 -4.92 2.15
C ALA A 226 -13.85 -6.11 1.20
N SER A 227 -14.86 -6.12 0.33
CA SER A 227 -15.14 -7.23 -0.57
C SER A 227 -13.98 -7.57 -1.51
N ILE A 228 -13.37 -6.59 -2.17
CA ILE A 228 -12.21 -6.88 -3.05
C ILE A 228 -10.97 -7.27 -2.22
N ARG A 229 -10.79 -6.68 -1.05
CA ARG A 229 -9.68 -7.03 -0.16
C ARG A 229 -9.82 -8.45 0.41
N GLU A 230 -11.06 -8.89 0.71
CA GLU A 230 -11.35 -10.28 1.09
C GLU A 230 -10.99 -11.29 -0.01
N LEU A 231 -11.19 -10.92 -1.27
CA LEU A 231 -10.84 -11.79 -2.39
C LEU A 231 -9.33 -11.83 -2.65
N VAL A 232 -8.64 -10.70 -2.53
CA VAL A 232 -7.25 -10.55 -3.01
C VAL A 232 -6.23 -10.60 -1.88
N GLU A 233 -6.49 -9.93 -0.77
CA GLU A 233 -5.50 -9.68 0.28
C GLU A 233 -5.65 -10.58 1.49
N ASN A 234 -6.86 -10.66 2.03
CA ASN A 234 -7.09 -11.42 3.27
C ASN A 234 -6.63 -12.87 3.19
N PRO A 235 -6.79 -13.61 2.06
CA PRO A 235 -6.26 -14.97 1.98
C PRO A 235 -4.74 -15.03 2.14
N VAL A 236 -4.01 -14.08 1.53
CA VAL A 236 -2.54 -14.00 1.64
C VAL A 236 -2.13 -13.58 3.05
N ILE A 237 -2.79 -12.56 3.60
CA ILE A 237 -2.52 -12.05 4.95
C ILE A 237 -2.74 -13.17 5.97
N ASN A 238 -3.89 -13.84 5.92
CA ASN A 238 -4.23 -14.92 6.85
C ASN A 238 -3.25 -16.09 6.74
N HIS A 239 -2.87 -16.47 5.52
CA HIS A 239 -1.91 -17.54 5.32
C HIS A 239 -0.55 -17.22 5.96
N VAL A 240 -0.02 -16.03 5.72
CA VAL A 240 1.27 -15.61 6.28
C VAL A 240 1.17 -15.35 7.78
N ALA A 241 0.12 -14.67 8.24
CA ALA A 241 -0.07 -14.35 9.65
C ALA A 241 -0.23 -15.59 10.52
N ASN A 242 -0.93 -16.62 10.05
CA ASN A 242 -1.06 -17.89 10.76
C ASN A 242 0.30 -18.58 10.97
N MET A 243 1.23 -18.45 10.02
CA MET A 243 2.58 -18.99 10.18
C MET A 243 3.44 -18.13 11.11
N VAL A 244 3.21 -16.82 11.12
CA VAL A 244 3.91 -15.88 12.01
C VAL A 244 3.36 -15.95 13.44
N ASN A 245 2.12 -16.40 13.63
CA ASN A 245 1.39 -16.39 14.91
C ASN A 245 2.21 -16.95 16.08
N GLY A 246 2.81 -18.11 15.90
CA GLY A 246 3.62 -18.75 16.96
C GLY A 246 4.87 -17.99 17.38
N PHE A 247 5.23 -16.92 16.65
CA PHE A 247 6.42 -16.11 16.94
C PHE A 247 6.09 -14.71 17.47
N MET A 248 4.90 -14.18 17.16
CA MET A 248 4.57 -12.77 17.41
C MET A 248 3.41 -12.57 18.37
N TYR A 249 2.44 -13.48 18.40
CA TYR A 249 1.20 -13.29 19.14
C TYR A 249 1.13 -14.24 20.32
N ALA A 250 1.28 -13.70 21.52
CA ALA A 250 1.36 -14.50 22.73
C ALA A 250 -0.01 -15.02 23.19
N THR A 251 -1.10 -14.33 22.84
CA THR A 251 -2.46 -14.66 23.30
C THR A 251 -3.47 -14.58 22.15
N PRO A 252 -4.67 -15.21 22.28
CA PRO A 252 -5.75 -15.08 21.31
C PRO A 252 -6.20 -13.63 21.09
N GLU A 253 -6.16 -12.81 22.13
CA GLU A 253 -6.54 -11.40 22.07
C GLU A 253 -5.54 -10.61 21.21
N THR A 254 -4.23 -10.82 21.38
CA THR A 254 -3.21 -10.19 20.53
C THR A 254 -3.31 -10.64 19.08
N TRP A 255 -3.72 -11.88 18.84
CA TRP A 255 -4.02 -12.36 17.49
C TRP A 255 -5.24 -11.67 16.89
N ALA A 256 -6.32 -11.51 17.66
CA ALA A 256 -7.53 -10.83 17.21
C ALA A 256 -7.27 -9.37 16.83
N ASP A 257 -6.48 -8.67 17.64
CA ASP A 257 -6.05 -7.30 17.36
C ASP A 257 -5.17 -7.21 16.12
N ALA A 258 -4.24 -8.15 15.94
CA ALA A 258 -3.42 -8.22 14.74
C ALA A 258 -4.26 -8.48 13.50
N HIS A 259 -5.24 -9.37 13.58
CA HIS A 259 -6.18 -9.64 12.50
C HIS A 259 -7.01 -8.41 12.17
N ALA A 260 -7.51 -7.70 13.16
CA ALA A 260 -8.25 -6.44 12.96
C ALA A 260 -7.38 -5.34 12.31
N SER A 261 -6.09 -5.30 12.64
CA SER A 261 -5.14 -4.38 12.00
C SER A 261 -4.83 -4.76 10.55
N LEU A 262 -4.64 -6.04 10.27
CA LEU A 262 -4.14 -6.52 8.98
C LEU A 262 -5.23 -6.69 7.93
N CYS A 263 -6.34 -7.32 8.31
CA CYS A 263 -7.40 -7.71 7.39
C CYS A 263 -8.40 -6.59 7.12
N ALA A 264 -9.13 -6.72 6.03
CA ALA A 264 -10.22 -5.82 5.73
C ALA A 264 -11.34 -5.99 6.76
N GLN A 265 -11.78 -4.88 7.32
CA GLN A 265 -13.00 -4.78 8.10
C GLN A 265 -14.09 -4.17 7.22
N GLU A 266 -15.35 -4.54 7.43
CA GLU A 266 -16.47 -3.93 6.68
C GLU A 266 -16.64 -2.45 7.02
N LYS A 267 -16.48 -2.13 8.30
CA LYS A 267 -16.55 -0.77 8.84
C LYS A 267 -15.27 -0.43 9.57
N LEU A 268 -14.87 0.81 9.49
CA LEU A 268 -13.71 1.36 10.21
C LEU A 268 -14.16 2.50 11.10
N ASP A 269 -13.88 2.38 12.39
CA ASP A 269 -14.02 3.47 13.34
C ASP A 269 -12.72 4.26 13.37
N ILE A 270 -12.76 5.50 12.92
CA ILE A 270 -11.63 6.41 12.91
C ILE A 270 -11.83 7.52 13.93
N SER A 271 -10.77 7.94 14.56
CA SER A 271 -10.80 9.07 15.48
C SER A 271 -9.89 10.19 14.99
N TYR A 272 -10.36 11.42 15.13
CA TYR A 272 -9.59 12.62 14.92
C TYR A 272 -9.37 13.29 16.27
N THR A 273 -8.12 13.58 16.61
CA THR A 273 -7.76 14.26 17.86
C THR A 273 -6.65 15.26 17.57
N LYS A 274 -7.00 16.54 17.46
CA LYS A 274 -6.06 17.65 17.28
C LYS A 274 -6.61 18.90 17.95
N ASN A 275 -5.74 19.75 18.45
CA ASN A 275 -6.10 21.05 19.01
C ASN A 275 -7.21 20.98 20.07
N LYS A 276 -7.24 19.91 20.90
CA LYS A 276 -8.30 19.62 21.89
C LYS A 276 -9.68 19.28 21.30
N GLU A 277 -9.79 19.15 19.99
CA GLU A 277 -11.00 18.65 19.32
C GLU A 277 -10.92 17.13 19.18
N TYR A 278 -12.03 16.46 19.43
CA TYR A 278 -12.17 15.02 19.26
C TYR A 278 -13.46 14.70 18.51
N GLN A 279 -13.33 13.89 17.49
CA GLN A 279 -14.49 13.33 16.80
C GLN A 279 -14.20 11.88 16.39
N LYS A 280 -15.21 11.04 16.53
CA LYS A 280 -15.20 9.67 16.06
C LYS A 280 -16.17 9.51 14.91
N GLU A 281 -15.73 8.93 13.81
CA GLU A 281 -16.53 8.67 12.63
C GLU A 281 -16.40 7.19 12.23
N THR A 282 -17.50 6.62 11.75
CA THR A 282 -17.51 5.27 11.18
C THR A 282 -17.62 5.37 9.66
N ILE A 283 -16.63 4.83 8.96
CA ILE A 283 -16.59 4.80 7.50
C ILE A 283 -16.62 3.37 7.00
N ASN A 284 -17.04 3.15 5.75
CA ASN A 284 -16.86 1.87 5.11
C ASN A 284 -15.37 1.60 4.89
N ALA A 285 -14.99 0.33 4.85
CA ALA A 285 -13.60 -0.06 4.66
C ALA A 285 -12.99 0.50 3.36
N ILE A 286 -11.81 1.06 3.51
CA ILE A 286 -10.96 1.58 2.43
C ILE A 286 -9.51 1.16 2.67
N ARG A 287 -8.63 1.41 1.70
CA ARG A 287 -7.18 1.36 1.95
C ARG A 287 -6.79 2.48 2.89
N ARG A 288 -6.23 2.15 4.03
CA ARG A 288 -5.71 3.13 4.98
C ARG A 288 -4.32 3.60 4.54
N SER A 289 -4.19 4.87 4.20
CA SER A 289 -2.92 5.42 3.69
C SER A 289 -1.79 5.45 4.72
N GLY A 290 -2.11 5.34 6.01
CA GLY A 290 -1.15 5.21 7.12
C GLY A 290 -0.91 3.78 7.60
N HIS A 291 -1.51 2.77 6.95
CA HIS A 291 -1.27 1.36 7.30
C HIS A 291 0.11 0.90 6.81
N ARG A 292 0.77 0.04 7.59
CA ARG A 292 2.10 -0.46 7.24
C ARG A 292 2.16 -1.17 5.89
N GLY A 293 1.13 -1.90 5.56
CA GLY A 293 1.04 -2.68 4.32
C GLY A 293 0.57 -1.92 3.10
N THR A 294 0.24 -0.62 3.21
CA THR A 294 -0.38 0.15 2.11
C THR A 294 0.30 -0.10 0.77
N SER A 295 1.60 0.05 0.71
CA SER A 295 2.30 -0.05 -0.56
C SER A 295 2.42 -1.47 -1.11
N CYS A 296 2.75 -2.48 -0.30
CA CYS A 296 2.89 -3.85 -0.79
C CYS A 296 1.54 -4.48 -1.11
N LEU A 297 0.50 -4.14 -0.35
CA LEU A 297 -0.86 -4.62 -0.61
C LEU A 297 -1.47 -3.92 -1.82
N ASN A 298 -1.22 -2.61 -2.02
CA ASN A 298 -1.58 -1.93 -3.28
C ASN A 298 -0.88 -2.59 -4.48
N TRP A 299 0.41 -2.88 -4.36
CA TRP A 299 1.14 -3.59 -5.41
C TRP A 299 0.51 -4.95 -5.73
N TRP A 300 0.18 -5.74 -4.70
CA TRP A 300 -0.44 -7.06 -4.88
C TRP A 300 -1.83 -6.96 -5.50
N MET A 301 -2.66 -6.06 -4.98
CA MET A 301 -4.00 -5.79 -5.52
C MET A 301 -3.94 -5.38 -6.99
N ASN A 302 -3.06 -4.44 -7.31
CA ASN A 302 -2.85 -3.91 -8.64
C ASN A 302 -2.40 -5.01 -9.61
N PHE A 303 -1.41 -5.82 -9.19
CA PHE A 303 -0.93 -6.98 -9.95
C PHE A 303 -2.05 -7.98 -10.25
N VAL A 304 -2.82 -8.39 -9.25
CA VAL A 304 -3.92 -9.36 -9.41
C VAL A 304 -5.01 -8.79 -10.31
N CYS A 305 -5.47 -7.56 -10.03
CA CYS A 305 -6.57 -6.95 -10.78
C CYS A 305 -6.25 -6.80 -12.27
N TRP A 306 -5.07 -6.32 -12.63
CA TRP A 306 -4.68 -6.17 -14.04
C TRP A 306 -4.61 -7.51 -14.77
N HIS A 307 -4.01 -8.53 -14.15
CA HIS A 307 -3.89 -9.84 -14.80
C HIS A 307 -5.25 -10.51 -14.95
N CYS A 308 -6.12 -10.42 -13.94
CA CYS A 308 -7.48 -10.96 -14.01
C CYS A 308 -8.37 -10.23 -15.01
N ALA A 309 -8.20 -8.90 -15.17
CA ALA A 309 -8.96 -8.12 -16.13
C ALA A 309 -8.57 -8.42 -17.58
N ILE A 310 -7.30 -8.71 -17.84
CA ILE A 310 -6.77 -8.87 -19.19
C ILE A 310 -6.83 -10.34 -19.67
N PHE A 311 -6.50 -11.29 -18.80
CA PHE A 311 -6.25 -12.68 -19.20
C PHE A 311 -7.30 -13.67 -18.69
N GLU A 312 -7.48 -14.74 -19.46
CA GLU A 312 -8.34 -15.87 -19.06
C GLU A 312 -7.69 -16.71 -17.95
N ASP A 313 -6.38 -16.93 -18.06
CA ASP A 313 -5.56 -17.71 -17.12
C ASP A 313 -4.50 -16.83 -16.43
N PRO A 314 -4.95 -15.91 -15.55
CA PRO A 314 -4.06 -14.93 -14.92
C PRO A 314 -2.99 -15.56 -14.00
N GLU A 315 -3.25 -16.76 -13.46
CA GLU A 315 -2.30 -17.51 -12.62
C GLU A 315 -1.01 -17.88 -13.33
N LEU A 316 -0.98 -17.95 -14.66
CA LEU A 316 0.24 -18.19 -15.42
C LEU A 316 1.30 -17.10 -15.17
N PHE A 317 0.86 -15.89 -14.89
CA PHE A 317 1.73 -14.73 -14.62
C PHE A 317 2.33 -14.72 -13.22
N LEU A 318 1.96 -15.67 -12.37
CA LEU A 318 2.68 -15.94 -11.13
C LEU A 318 4.10 -16.48 -11.42
N ASP A 319 4.34 -17.04 -12.60
CA ASP A 319 5.71 -17.22 -13.09
C ASP A 319 6.28 -15.85 -13.47
N PRO A 320 7.34 -15.36 -12.77
CA PRO A 320 7.90 -14.05 -13.04
C PRO A 320 8.49 -13.88 -14.44
N THR A 321 8.70 -15.00 -15.16
CA THR A 321 9.23 -15.01 -16.53
C THR A 321 8.14 -15.09 -17.59
N HIS A 322 6.93 -15.45 -17.21
CA HIS A 322 5.81 -15.59 -18.12
C HIS A 322 5.35 -14.24 -18.68
N ARG A 323 5.10 -14.19 -19.99
CA ARG A 323 4.76 -12.94 -20.70
C ARG A 323 3.64 -13.10 -21.73
N TYR A 324 3.11 -14.29 -21.93
CA TYR A 324 2.10 -14.56 -22.94
C TYR A 324 0.88 -15.23 -22.33
N GLY A 325 -0.30 -14.82 -22.75
CA GLY A 325 -1.55 -15.43 -22.31
C GLY A 325 -2.66 -15.13 -23.30
N LYS A 326 -3.74 -15.89 -23.26
CA LYS A 326 -4.98 -15.58 -23.95
C LYS A 326 -5.70 -14.48 -23.18
N ASP A 327 -6.06 -13.41 -23.88
CA ASP A 327 -6.94 -12.38 -23.30
C ASP A 327 -8.39 -12.90 -23.25
N VAL A 328 -9.27 -12.10 -22.65
CA VAL A 328 -10.69 -12.42 -22.51
C VAL A 328 -11.45 -12.57 -23.85
N THR A 329 -10.81 -12.25 -24.97
CA THR A 329 -11.32 -12.49 -26.33
C THR A 329 -10.74 -13.74 -26.98
N GLY A 330 -9.93 -14.53 -26.26
CA GLY A 330 -9.22 -15.70 -26.76
C GLY A 330 -7.97 -15.37 -27.60
N THR A 331 -7.58 -14.10 -27.69
CA THR A 331 -6.43 -13.65 -28.47
C THR A 331 -5.15 -13.74 -27.63
N ASN A 332 -4.09 -14.34 -28.20
CA ASN A 332 -2.79 -14.37 -27.54
C ASN A 332 -2.20 -12.95 -27.43
N ARG A 333 -1.95 -12.52 -26.21
CA ARG A 333 -1.32 -11.24 -25.89
C ARG A 333 0.02 -11.44 -25.21
N TRP A 334 0.92 -10.51 -25.46
CA TRP A 334 2.15 -10.36 -24.71
C TRP A 334 1.98 -9.20 -23.73
N MET A 335 2.39 -9.38 -22.49
CA MET A 335 2.40 -8.33 -21.50
C MET A 335 3.68 -8.37 -20.68
N ASN A 336 4.24 -7.22 -20.42
CA ASN A 336 5.23 -7.01 -19.38
C ASN A 336 4.77 -5.85 -18.50
N SER A 337 5.17 -5.83 -17.24
CA SER A 337 4.61 -4.87 -16.30
C SER A 337 5.59 -4.50 -15.19
N ALA A 338 5.45 -3.29 -14.66
CA ALA A 338 6.10 -2.82 -13.45
C ALA A 338 5.11 -2.02 -12.61
N TYR A 339 5.23 -2.08 -11.29
CA TYR A 339 4.27 -1.47 -10.36
C TYR A 339 4.98 -0.74 -9.22
N GLU A 340 4.41 0.38 -8.80
CA GLU A 340 4.76 1.05 -7.56
C GLU A 340 3.47 1.38 -6.78
N GLY A 341 3.10 0.49 -5.83
CA GLY A 341 1.82 0.62 -5.14
C GLY A 341 0.64 0.49 -6.09
N ASP A 342 -0.16 1.53 -6.20
CA ASP A 342 -1.30 1.68 -7.11
C ASP A 342 -0.92 2.13 -8.52
N ASP A 343 0.28 2.66 -8.71
CA ASP A 343 0.78 3.00 -10.04
C ASP A 343 1.18 1.74 -10.80
N SER A 344 0.82 1.70 -12.08
CA SER A 344 1.11 0.58 -12.97
C SER A 344 1.66 1.06 -14.30
N PHE A 345 2.57 0.25 -14.82
CA PHE A 345 3.11 0.36 -16.15
C PHE A 345 3.00 -0.99 -16.84
N LEU A 346 2.25 -1.08 -17.94
CA LEU A 346 1.90 -2.32 -18.65
C LEU A 346 2.32 -2.28 -20.11
#